data_64cf30a616da1202a0c4044208cc01df
#
_entry.id   64cf30a616da1202a0c4044208cc01df
#
_cell.length_a   1.000
_cell.length_b   1.000
_cell.length_c   1.000
_cell.angle_alpha   90.00
_cell.angle_beta   90.00
_cell.angle_gamma   90.00
#
_symmetry.space_group_name_H-M   'P 1'
#
loop_
_entity.id
_entity.type
_entity.pdbx_description
1 polymer ?
#
loop_
_entity_poly.entity_id
_entity_poly.type
_entity_poly.pdbx_seq_one_letter_code
_entity_poly.pdbx_strand_id
1 'polypeptide(L)'
;ARFICHETEWDYAHNPIPLHYKSYCRPIIAKDGDVTCNDEFIAPYDQPGVKERFETVKGEAQIAPGVSVYESFGHCPGHMTVVVETEDGPYYCVGDSVFVMGNIDAPQTMQDELHYDICPPGRYVDIVAAWQTIRDTVRRCHEAGVDPHKHLLLAHDIILSAAVEKYEDTHENRLPVIGLKDTDFVFDEYKGAIIDKDAKKAAAKAKTKYFSQK
;
A
#
# COMPACT_ATOMS: atom_id res chain seq x y z
N ALA A 1 -22.84 3.32 4.47
CA ALA A 1 -21.49 2.97 4.90
C ALA A 1 -20.85 4.14 5.63
N ARG A 2 -19.91 3.88 6.51
CA ARG A 2 -19.08 4.82 7.24
C ARG A 2 -17.70 4.82 6.59
N PHE A 3 -17.07 5.98 6.44
CA PHE A 3 -15.72 6.14 5.94
C PHE A 3 -14.80 6.57 7.08
N ILE A 4 -13.64 5.94 7.20
CA ILE A 4 -12.67 6.26 8.24
C ILE A 4 -11.39 6.71 7.55
N CYS A 5 -10.85 7.85 7.95
CA CYS A 5 -9.57 8.36 7.48
C CYS A 5 -8.79 9.00 8.62
N HIS A 6 -7.50 9.21 8.42
CA HIS A 6 -6.69 9.94 9.38
C HIS A 6 -7.03 11.44 9.38
N GLU A 7 -7.02 12.10 10.56
CA GLU A 7 -7.33 13.52 10.67
C GLU A 7 -6.44 14.39 9.77
N THR A 8 -5.14 14.10 9.72
CA THR A 8 -4.19 14.83 8.87
C THR A 8 -4.49 14.67 7.38
N GLU A 9 -4.93 13.47 6.94
CA GLU A 9 -5.32 13.25 5.55
C GLU A 9 -6.59 14.01 5.20
N TRP A 10 -7.55 14.02 6.12
CA TRP A 10 -8.78 14.77 5.97
C TRP A 10 -8.50 16.27 5.80
N ASP A 11 -7.69 16.84 6.68
CA ASP A 11 -7.31 18.25 6.62
C ASP A 11 -6.52 18.58 5.35
N TYR A 12 -5.59 17.70 4.97
CA TYR A 12 -4.80 17.88 3.76
C TYR A 12 -5.64 17.77 2.48
N ALA A 13 -6.61 16.87 2.43
CA ALA A 13 -7.53 16.72 1.30
C ALA A 13 -8.33 18.01 1.02
N HIS A 14 -8.61 18.80 2.07
CA HIS A 14 -9.31 20.08 1.94
C HIS A 14 -8.40 21.24 1.51
N ASN A 15 -7.11 21.14 1.76
CA ASN A 15 -6.14 22.18 1.39
C ASN A 15 -4.81 21.58 0.87
N PRO A 16 -4.85 20.75 -0.18
CA PRO A 16 -3.64 20.16 -0.73
C PRO A 16 -2.81 21.20 -1.47
N ILE A 17 -1.51 20.94 -1.61
CA ILE A 17 -0.67 21.74 -2.49
C ILE A 17 -1.10 21.55 -3.96
N PRO A 18 -0.84 22.54 -4.88
CA PRO A 18 -1.28 22.47 -6.26
C PRO A 18 -0.85 21.22 -7.02
N LEU A 19 0.31 20.68 -6.70
CA LEU A 19 0.83 19.44 -7.28
C LEU A 19 -0.09 18.23 -7.03
N HIS A 20 -0.82 18.24 -5.93
CA HIS A 20 -1.67 17.15 -5.49
C HIS A 20 -3.17 17.35 -5.79
N TYR A 21 -3.59 18.44 -6.43
CA TYR A 21 -5.00 18.72 -6.72
C TYR A 21 -5.72 17.55 -7.39
N LYS A 22 -5.08 16.92 -8.37
CA LYS A 22 -5.70 15.76 -9.07
C LYS A 22 -5.90 14.56 -8.14
N SER A 23 -4.97 14.31 -7.24
CA SER A 23 -5.05 13.18 -6.29
C SER A 23 -6.20 13.35 -5.31
N TYR A 24 -6.54 14.60 -4.97
CA TYR A 24 -7.64 14.94 -4.06
C TYR A 24 -8.87 15.46 -4.78
N CYS A 25 -9.08 15.03 -6.03
CA CYS A 25 -10.27 15.35 -6.83
C CYS A 25 -10.54 16.85 -6.96
N ARG A 26 -9.50 17.69 -6.93
CA ARG A 26 -9.64 19.14 -7.12
C ARG A 26 -9.33 19.51 -8.57
N PRO A 27 -10.31 20.06 -9.32
CA PRO A 27 -10.09 20.46 -10.71
C PRO A 27 -9.08 21.61 -10.76
N ILE A 28 -8.13 21.49 -11.67
CA ILE A 28 -7.17 22.52 -11.97
C ILE A 28 -7.78 23.44 -13.02
N ILE A 29 -7.88 24.73 -12.73
CA ILE A 29 -8.20 25.75 -13.72
C ILE A 29 -6.89 26.47 -14.06
N ALA A 30 -6.51 26.41 -15.34
CA ALA A 30 -5.44 27.24 -15.87
C ALA A 30 -6.11 28.49 -16.51
N LYS A 31 -5.91 29.65 -15.90
CA LYS A 31 -6.38 30.91 -16.43
C LYS A 31 -5.25 31.93 -16.33
N ASP A 32 -4.92 32.54 -17.47
CA ASP A 32 -3.93 33.60 -17.59
C ASP A 32 -2.52 33.24 -17.05
N GLY A 33 -2.14 31.95 -17.13
CA GLY A 33 -0.86 31.45 -16.65
C GLY A 33 -0.85 31.00 -15.18
N ASP A 34 -1.88 31.29 -14.42
CA ASP A 34 -2.04 30.84 -13.05
C ASP A 34 -2.79 29.50 -12.98
N VAL A 35 -2.30 28.63 -12.09
CA VAL A 35 -2.96 27.35 -11.79
C VAL A 35 -3.70 27.52 -10.47
N THR A 36 -5.02 27.61 -10.54
CA THR A 36 -5.86 27.72 -9.35
C THR A 36 -6.79 26.53 -9.23
N CYS A 37 -7.23 26.24 -7.99
CA CYS A 37 -8.33 25.32 -7.77
C CYS A 37 -9.67 26.04 -8.02
N ASN A 38 -10.66 25.32 -8.56
CA ASN A 38 -12.01 25.85 -8.64
C ASN A 38 -12.65 25.83 -7.26
N ASP A 39 -12.77 26.99 -6.63
CA ASP A 39 -13.37 27.12 -5.28
C ASP A 39 -14.86 26.81 -5.24
N GLU A 40 -15.55 26.85 -6.38
CA GLU A 40 -16.95 26.45 -6.49
C GLU A 40 -17.16 24.93 -6.60
N PHE A 41 -16.06 24.19 -6.81
CA PHE A 41 -16.13 22.74 -6.92
C PHE A 41 -16.18 22.08 -5.55
N ILE A 42 -17.26 21.34 -5.30
CA ILE A 42 -17.40 20.53 -4.09
C ILE A 42 -16.81 19.15 -4.38
N ALA A 43 -15.73 18.80 -3.67
CA ALA A 43 -15.10 17.49 -3.80
C ALA A 43 -16.09 16.35 -3.46
N PRO A 44 -15.97 15.15 -4.05
CA PRO A 44 -16.87 14.03 -3.78
C PRO A 44 -17.07 13.71 -2.30
N TYR A 45 -16.00 13.84 -1.51
CA TYR A 45 -16.02 13.61 -0.05
C TYR A 45 -16.69 14.75 0.74
N ASP A 46 -16.84 15.94 0.15
CA ASP A 46 -17.49 17.10 0.76
C ASP A 46 -18.97 17.24 0.37
N GLN A 47 -19.48 16.38 -0.51
CA GLN A 47 -20.89 16.41 -0.92
C GLN A 47 -21.81 16.20 0.30
N PRO A 48 -22.91 16.96 0.42
CA PRO A 48 -23.92 16.73 1.44
C PRO A 48 -24.41 15.27 1.45
N GLY A 49 -24.52 14.68 2.64
CA GLY A 49 -24.87 13.27 2.81
C GLY A 49 -23.72 12.28 2.62
N VAL A 50 -22.57 12.76 2.13
CA VAL A 50 -21.31 11.97 2.07
C VAL A 50 -20.37 12.41 3.18
N LYS A 51 -20.15 13.71 3.33
CA LYS A 51 -19.26 14.30 4.33
C LYS A 51 -19.56 13.82 5.76
N GLU A 52 -20.83 13.77 6.12
CA GLU A 52 -21.31 13.37 7.45
C GLU A 52 -21.07 11.89 7.76
N ARG A 53 -20.63 11.12 6.75
CA ARG A 53 -20.29 9.70 6.91
C ARG A 53 -18.81 9.46 7.14
N PHE A 54 -17.99 10.51 7.07
CA PHE A 54 -16.58 10.44 7.41
C PHE A 54 -16.35 10.60 8.91
N GLU A 55 -15.48 9.77 9.42
CA GLU A 55 -14.97 9.83 10.79
C GLU A 55 -13.45 9.89 10.73
N THR A 56 -12.88 10.84 11.44
CA THR A 56 -11.43 10.93 11.53
C THR A 56 -10.90 10.18 12.74
N VAL A 57 -9.74 9.58 12.59
CA VAL A 57 -8.99 8.93 13.65
C VAL A 57 -7.58 9.52 13.72
N LYS A 58 -6.94 9.32 14.87
CA LYS A 58 -5.56 9.71 15.11
C LYS A 58 -4.85 8.59 15.85
N GLY A 59 -3.59 8.37 15.50
CA GLY A 59 -2.81 7.30 16.10
C GLY A 59 -3.33 5.92 15.71
N GLU A 60 -3.28 5.02 16.67
CA GLU A 60 -3.78 3.66 16.54
C GLU A 60 -5.21 3.55 17.06
N ALA A 61 -6.11 2.95 16.27
CA ALA A 61 -7.51 2.87 16.60
C ALA A 61 -8.15 1.55 16.15
N GLN A 62 -8.97 0.96 17.01
CA GLN A 62 -9.84 -0.16 16.61
C GLN A 62 -11.08 0.40 15.91
N ILE A 63 -11.30 -0.02 14.65
CA ILE A 63 -12.40 0.48 13.81
C ILE A 63 -13.57 -0.51 13.70
N ALA A 64 -13.30 -1.79 13.96
CA ALA A 64 -14.30 -2.85 14.07
C ALA A 64 -13.72 -4.00 14.92
N PRO A 65 -14.54 -4.96 15.39
CA PRO A 65 -14.03 -6.14 16.07
C PRO A 65 -13.01 -6.88 15.18
N GLY A 66 -11.78 -7.06 15.69
CA GLY A 66 -10.67 -7.69 14.96
C GLY A 66 -10.09 -6.85 13.83
N VAL A 67 -10.47 -5.57 13.70
CA VAL A 67 -9.92 -4.67 12.69
C VAL A 67 -9.46 -3.37 13.33
N SER A 68 -8.19 -3.05 13.19
CA SER A 68 -7.58 -1.81 13.66
C SER A 68 -6.82 -1.10 12.54
N VAL A 69 -6.44 0.14 12.82
CA VAL A 69 -5.59 0.95 11.94
C VAL A 69 -4.47 1.56 12.75
N TYR A 70 -3.33 1.81 12.11
CA TYR A 70 -2.24 2.61 12.68
C TYR A 70 -1.65 3.56 11.62
N GLU A 71 -1.02 4.62 12.11
CA GLU A 71 -0.34 5.61 11.27
C GLU A 71 0.83 4.98 10.52
N SER A 72 0.85 5.14 9.21
CA SER A 72 1.89 4.65 8.31
C SER A 72 2.24 5.72 7.26
N PHE A 73 2.66 6.87 7.76
CA PHE A 73 2.91 8.07 6.97
C PHE A 73 4.05 7.89 5.96
N GLY A 74 4.09 8.76 4.99
CA GLY A 74 5.15 8.85 3.99
C GLY A 74 4.64 8.89 2.57
N HIS A 75 3.77 7.96 2.17
CA HIS A 75 3.13 8.00 0.86
C HIS A 75 2.22 9.23 0.72
N CYS A 76 1.37 9.45 1.70
CA CYS A 76 0.59 10.68 1.88
C CYS A 76 0.63 11.11 3.36
N PRO A 77 0.17 12.34 3.68
CA PRO A 77 0.31 12.89 5.02
C PRO A 77 -0.41 12.12 6.12
N GLY A 78 -1.51 11.48 5.80
CA GLY A 78 -2.33 10.73 6.74
C GLY A 78 -2.53 9.26 6.36
N HIS A 79 -1.56 8.64 5.68
CA HIS A 79 -1.64 7.24 5.32
C HIS A 79 -1.78 6.34 6.55
N MET A 80 -2.65 5.34 6.46
CA MET A 80 -2.87 4.34 7.51
C MET A 80 -2.77 2.93 6.95
N THR A 81 -2.21 2.03 7.74
CA THR A 81 -2.26 0.59 7.51
C THR A 81 -3.42 -0.01 8.28
N VAL A 82 -4.20 -0.87 7.63
CA VAL A 82 -5.26 -1.64 8.28
C VAL A 82 -4.70 -2.98 8.74
N VAL A 83 -4.99 -3.34 9.99
CA VAL A 83 -4.62 -4.63 10.58
C VAL A 83 -5.89 -5.46 10.76
N VAL A 84 -5.87 -6.68 10.29
CA VAL A 84 -6.96 -7.65 10.45
C VAL A 84 -6.46 -8.82 11.27
N GLU A 85 -7.04 -9.01 12.45
CA GLU A 85 -6.74 -10.14 13.32
C GLU A 85 -7.37 -11.42 12.77
N THR A 86 -6.58 -12.47 12.65
CA THR A 86 -7.02 -13.79 12.21
C THR A 86 -6.51 -14.88 13.13
N GLU A 87 -6.97 -16.13 12.91
CA GLU A 87 -6.48 -17.30 13.67
C GLU A 87 -4.98 -17.57 13.40
N ASP A 88 -4.46 -17.16 12.25
CA ASP A 88 -3.06 -17.33 11.87
C ASP A 88 -2.17 -16.13 12.27
N GLY A 89 -2.73 -15.18 12.99
CA GLY A 89 -2.10 -13.91 13.37
C GLY A 89 -2.60 -12.71 12.55
N PRO A 90 -2.08 -11.51 12.82
CA PRO A 90 -2.51 -10.29 12.15
C PRO A 90 -2.04 -10.24 10.68
N TYR A 91 -2.94 -9.81 9.77
CA TYR A 91 -2.62 -9.42 8.41
C TYR A 91 -2.61 -7.90 8.29
N TYR A 92 -1.65 -7.36 7.56
CA TYR A 92 -1.44 -5.93 7.39
C TYR A 92 -1.75 -5.51 5.95
N CYS A 93 -2.87 -4.80 5.76
CA CYS A 93 -3.21 -4.18 4.47
C CYS A 93 -2.45 -2.85 4.40
N VAL A 94 -1.27 -2.88 3.82
CA VAL A 94 -0.29 -1.79 3.88
C VAL A 94 -0.52 -0.68 2.86
N GLY A 95 -1.49 -0.84 1.96
CA GLY A 95 -1.78 0.16 0.92
C GLY A 95 -0.52 0.57 0.16
N ASP A 96 -0.33 1.86 0.02
CA ASP A 96 0.77 2.43 -0.75
C ASP A 96 2.04 2.72 0.09
N SER A 97 2.08 2.28 1.34
CA SER A 97 3.32 2.35 2.13
C SER A 97 4.34 1.29 1.70
N VAL A 98 3.86 0.13 1.20
CA VAL A 98 4.69 -0.95 0.65
C VAL A 98 4.07 -1.42 -0.67
N PHE A 99 4.73 -1.19 -1.79
CA PHE A 99 4.20 -1.58 -3.10
C PHE A 99 4.46 -3.05 -3.43
N VAL A 100 5.67 -3.49 -3.20
CA VAL A 100 6.17 -4.82 -3.58
C VAL A 100 7.08 -5.37 -2.51
N MET A 101 7.29 -6.68 -2.48
CA MET A 101 8.21 -7.32 -1.52
C MET A 101 9.63 -6.75 -1.56
N GLY A 102 10.10 -6.28 -2.72
CA GLY A 102 11.39 -5.61 -2.84
C GLY A 102 11.53 -4.31 -2.02
N ASN A 103 10.44 -3.77 -1.48
CA ASN A 103 10.51 -2.62 -0.57
C ASN A 103 10.95 -3.04 0.85
N ILE A 104 10.65 -4.26 1.27
CA ILE A 104 11.07 -4.81 2.58
C ILE A 104 12.34 -5.66 2.47
N ASP A 105 12.65 -6.14 1.28
CA ASP A 105 13.85 -6.90 0.95
C ASP A 105 14.61 -6.17 -0.16
N ALA A 106 15.39 -5.19 0.18
CA ALA A 106 16.19 -4.47 -0.80
C ALA A 106 17.09 -5.44 -1.59
N PRO A 107 17.31 -5.21 -2.89
CA PRO A 107 18.22 -6.04 -3.69
C PRO A 107 19.59 -6.19 -3.02
N GLN A 108 20.20 -7.38 -3.10
CA GLN A 108 21.48 -7.69 -2.45
C GLN A 108 22.57 -6.65 -2.75
N THR A 109 22.61 -6.14 -3.97
CA THR A 109 23.55 -5.08 -4.36
C THR A 109 23.35 -3.78 -3.57
N MET A 110 22.11 -3.43 -3.19
CA MET A 110 21.85 -2.27 -2.37
C MET A 110 22.21 -2.53 -0.90
N GLN A 111 22.01 -3.75 -0.43
CA GLN A 111 22.45 -4.15 0.92
C GLN A 111 23.98 -4.12 1.03
N ASP A 112 24.68 -4.66 0.06
CA ASP A 112 26.15 -4.79 0.08
C ASP A 112 26.85 -3.43 -0.11
N GLU A 113 26.37 -2.61 -1.05
CA GLU A 113 27.04 -1.35 -1.41
C GLU A 113 26.57 -0.16 -0.60
N LEU A 114 25.27 -0.11 -0.24
CA LEU A 114 24.66 1.05 0.39
C LEU A 114 24.16 0.77 1.82
N HIS A 115 24.28 -0.47 2.28
CA HIS A 115 23.78 -0.94 3.58
C HIS A 115 22.27 -0.69 3.80
N TYR A 116 21.48 -0.74 2.72
CA TYR A 116 20.03 -0.64 2.78
C TYR A 116 19.39 -2.02 2.80
N ASP A 117 18.67 -2.30 3.86
CA ASP A 117 17.80 -3.47 4.00
C ASP A 117 16.38 -3.21 3.47
N ILE A 118 15.98 -1.94 3.40
CA ILE A 118 14.65 -1.47 3.03
C ILE A 118 14.78 -0.38 1.96
N CYS A 119 13.87 -0.42 0.98
CA CYS A 119 13.79 0.56 -0.10
C CYS A 119 12.36 1.10 -0.23
N PRO A 120 12.04 2.33 0.21
CA PRO A 120 10.72 2.90 0.03
C PRO A 120 10.26 2.91 -1.43
N PRO A 121 8.94 2.81 -1.69
CA PRO A 121 8.39 2.98 -3.03
C PRO A 121 8.76 4.35 -3.60
N GLY A 122 8.82 4.47 -4.92
CA GLY A 122 9.19 5.71 -5.61
C GLY A 122 8.14 6.84 -5.56
N ARG A 123 7.03 6.65 -4.83
CA ARG A 123 5.97 7.65 -4.64
C ARG A 123 5.76 7.90 -3.16
N TYR A 124 6.15 9.07 -2.71
CA TYR A 124 6.01 9.52 -1.33
C TYR A 124 6.00 11.04 -1.27
N VAL A 125 5.37 11.58 -0.24
CA VAL A 125 5.46 13.01 0.11
C VAL A 125 6.59 13.26 1.12
N ASP A 126 6.92 12.24 1.92
CA ASP A 126 8.01 12.27 2.90
C ASP A 126 8.76 10.92 2.89
N ILE A 127 9.99 10.94 2.35
CA ILE A 127 10.81 9.73 2.25
C ILE A 127 11.28 9.20 3.60
N VAL A 128 11.51 10.09 4.57
CA VAL A 128 11.97 9.70 5.90
C VAL A 128 10.86 8.97 6.63
N ALA A 129 9.65 9.52 6.60
CA ALA A 129 8.48 8.89 7.15
C ALA A 129 8.16 7.57 6.44
N ALA A 130 8.26 7.50 5.11
CA ALA A 130 8.06 6.27 4.34
C ALA A 130 9.03 5.17 4.76
N TRP A 131 10.30 5.50 4.92
CA TRP A 131 11.33 4.56 5.37
C TRP A 131 11.06 4.06 6.79
N GLN A 132 10.71 4.96 7.71
CA GLN A 132 10.35 4.60 9.08
C GLN A 132 9.11 3.70 9.13
N THR A 133 8.08 4.03 8.34
CA THR A 133 6.85 3.24 8.22
C THR A 133 7.12 1.80 7.82
N ILE A 134 7.96 1.57 6.81
CA ILE A 134 8.29 0.20 6.37
C ILE A 134 8.99 -0.57 7.50
N ARG A 135 9.96 0.05 8.16
CA ARG A 135 10.65 -0.58 9.30
C ARG A 135 9.70 -0.91 10.44
N ASP A 136 8.81 0.01 10.78
CA ASP A 136 7.83 -0.20 11.83
C ASP A 136 6.84 -1.32 11.47
N THR A 137 6.42 -1.38 10.22
CA THR A 137 5.53 -2.45 9.74
C THR A 137 6.19 -3.83 9.83
N VAL A 138 7.44 -3.95 9.39
CA VAL A 138 8.21 -5.20 9.51
C VAL A 138 8.44 -5.56 10.98
N ARG A 139 8.79 -4.59 11.82
CA ARG A 139 8.95 -4.80 13.27
C ARG A 139 7.66 -5.30 13.91
N ARG A 140 6.49 -4.71 13.58
CA ARG A 140 5.17 -5.16 14.08
C ARG A 140 4.87 -6.61 13.69
N CYS A 141 5.21 -7.04 12.48
CA CYS A 141 5.10 -8.45 12.09
C CYS A 141 5.94 -9.36 12.99
N HIS A 142 7.20 -8.99 13.22
CA HIS A 142 8.10 -9.77 14.07
C HIS A 142 7.64 -9.81 15.54
N GLU A 143 7.15 -8.68 16.08
CA GLU A 143 6.59 -8.60 17.44
C GLU A 143 5.34 -9.44 17.61
N ALA A 144 4.52 -9.54 16.55
CA ALA A 144 3.36 -10.43 16.49
C ALA A 144 3.73 -11.91 16.23
N GLY A 145 5.01 -12.21 16.00
CA GLY A 145 5.48 -13.57 15.71
C GLY A 145 5.12 -14.08 14.32
N VAL A 146 4.82 -13.17 13.38
CA VAL A 146 4.43 -13.52 12.00
C VAL A 146 5.49 -13.13 10.99
N ASP A 147 5.54 -13.85 9.86
CA ASP A 147 6.46 -13.58 8.75
C ASP A 147 5.92 -12.43 7.90
N PRO A 148 6.67 -11.30 7.75
CA PRO A 148 6.24 -10.18 6.91
C PRO A 148 5.89 -10.59 5.48
N HIS A 149 6.62 -11.57 4.92
CA HIS A 149 6.38 -12.04 3.56
C HIS A 149 5.04 -12.76 3.39
N LYS A 150 4.43 -13.21 4.47
CA LYS A 150 3.16 -13.93 4.47
C LYS A 150 1.99 -13.05 4.92
N HIS A 151 2.29 -12.04 5.73
CA HIS A 151 1.26 -11.27 6.43
C HIS A 151 1.11 -9.84 5.93
N LEU A 152 1.97 -9.37 5.00
CA LEU A 152 1.78 -8.09 4.31
C LEU A 152 0.96 -8.29 3.04
N LEU A 153 -0.18 -7.60 2.95
CA LEU A 153 -1.03 -7.57 1.77
C LEU A 153 -0.67 -6.34 0.93
N LEU A 154 0.01 -6.59 -0.18
CA LEU A 154 0.61 -5.57 -1.04
C LEU A 154 -0.33 -5.22 -2.20
N ALA A 155 -0.64 -3.93 -2.36
CA ALA A 155 -1.58 -3.47 -3.39
C ALA A 155 -1.01 -3.44 -4.82
N HIS A 156 0.32 -3.34 -4.95
CA HIS A 156 1.00 -3.17 -6.25
C HIS A 156 1.94 -4.33 -6.61
N ASP A 157 1.88 -5.44 -5.89
CA ASP A 157 2.72 -6.59 -6.20
C ASP A 157 2.16 -7.35 -7.41
N ILE A 158 2.89 -7.25 -8.53
CA ILE A 158 2.50 -7.87 -9.82
C ILE A 158 2.41 -9.40 -9.69
N ILE A 159 3.21 -9.99 -8.82
CA ILE A 159 3.27 -11.44 -8.67
C ILE A 159 2.03 -11.91 -7.90
N LEU A 160 1.62 -11.16 -6.87
CA LEU A 160 0.37 -11.41 -6.16
C LEU A 160 -0.83 -11.25 -7.11
N SER A 161 -0.86 -10.17 -7.90
CA SER A 161 -1.92 -9.96 -8.89
C SER A 161 -2.01 -11.10 -9.88
N ALA A 162 -0.88 -11.54 -10.44
CA ALA A 162 -0.85 -12.65 -11.38
C ALA A 162 -1.28 -14.00 -10.74
N ALA A 163 -0.96 -14.22 -9.46
CA ALA A 163 -1.40 -15.39 -8.73
C ALA A 163 -2.91 -15.39 -8.50
N VAL A 164 -3.48 -14.23 -8.16
CA VAL A 164 -4.93 -14.04 -7.99
C VAL A 164 -5.65 -14.26 -9.32
N GLU A 165 -5.20 -13.66 -10.43
CA GLU A 165 -5.77 -13.86 -11.76
C GLU A 165 -5.76 -15.34 -12.15
N LYS A 166 -4.64 -16.04 -11.97
CA LYS A 166 -4.55 -17.45 -12.23
C LYS A 166 -5.51 -18.29 -11.38
N TYR A 167 -5.68 -17.91 -10.11
CA TYR A 167 -6.63 -18.58 -9.23
C TYR A 167 -8.07 -18.35 -9.71
N GLU A 168 -8.45 -17.13 -10.06
CA GLU A 168 -9.79 -16.81 -10.61
C GLU A 168 -10.09 -17.63 -11.86
N ASP A 169 -9.14 -17.73 -12.80
CA ASP A 169 -9.28 -18.50 -14.05
C ASP A 169 -9.53 -19.99 -13.81
N THR A 170 -8.93 -20.53 -12.74
CA THR A 170 -9.05 -21.96 -12.40
C THR A 170 -10.23 -22.28 -11.47
N HIS A 171 -10.83 -21.27 -10.83
CA HIS A 171 -11.86 -21.42 -9.80
C HIS A 171 -13.18 -20.67 -10.11
N GLU A 172 -13.58 -20.61 -11.39
CA GLU A 172 -14.85 -20.02 -11.83
C GLU A 172 -15.03 -18.55 -11.40
N ASN A 173 -13.97 -17.74 -11.52
CA ASN A 173 -13.93 -16.32 -11.13
C ASN A 173 -14.18 -16.08 -9.62
N ARG A 174 -13.90 -17.03 -8.77
CA ARG A 174 -13.93 -16.84 -7.32
C ARG A 174 -12.61 -16.21 -6.86
N LEU A 175 -12.68 -15.22 -6.00
CA LEU A 175 -11.51 -14.66 -5.36
C LEU A 175 -10.89 -15.66 -4.36
N PRO A 176 -9.56 -15.74 -4.26
CA PRO A 176 -8.91 -16.55 -3.26
C PRO A 176 -9.22 -16.01 -1.85
N VAL A 177 -9.38 -16.93 -0.90
CA VAL A 177 -9.51 -16.60 0.51
C VAL A 177 -8.15 -16.83 1.17
N ILE A 178 -7.48 -15.73 1.51
CA ILE A 178 -6.13 -15.76 2.09
C ILE A 178 -6.24 -16.03 3.61
N GLY A 179 -5.35 -16.86 4.15
CA GLY A 179 -5.25 -17.11 5.59
C GLY A 179 -6.28 -18.07 6.17
N LEU A 180 -7.24 -18.58 5.38
CA LEU A 180 -8.14 -19.63 5.86
C LEU A 180 -7.52 -21.02 5.62
N LYS A 181 -7.67 -21.91 6.62
CA LYS A 181 -7.38 -23.33 6.45
C LYS A 181 -8.31 -23.93 5.40
N ASP A 182 -7.80 -24.88 4.64
CA ASP A 182 -8.56 -25.62 3.63
C ASP A 182 -9.03 -24.76 2.43
N THR A 183 -8.26 -23.74 2.06
CA THR A 183 -8.46 -23.02 0.79
C THR A 183 -7.58 -23.62 -0.31
N ASP A 184 -8.07 -23.56 -1.55
CA ASP A 184 -7.28 -23.97 -2.73
C ASP A 184 -6.16 -22.97 -3.07
N PHE A 185 -6.16 -21.78 -2.44
CA PHE A 185 -5.13 -20.78 -2.61
C PHE A 185 -4.06 -20.93 -1.54
N VAL A 186 -2.90 -21.48 -1.94
CA VAL A 186 -1.76 -21.66 -1.06
C VAL A 186 -0.81 -20.48 -1.23
N PHE A 187 -0.76 -19.60 -0.24
CA PHE A 187 0.08 -18.40 -0.26
C PHE A 187 1.58 -18.74 -0.39
N ASP A 188 2.01 -19.90 0.09
CA ASP A 188 3.37 -20.41 -0.07
C ASP A 188 3.69 -20.84 -1.52
N GLU A 189 2.69 -21.34 -2.27
CA GLU A 189 2.86 -21.62 -3.72
C GLU A 189 3.04 -20.33 -4.52
N TYR A 190 2.31 -19.29 -4.16
CA TYR A 190 2.50 -17.97 -4.72
C TYR A 190 3.92 -17.44 -4.48
N LYS A 191 4.45 -17.58 -3.27
CA LYS A 191 5.85 -17.22 -2.95
C LYS A 191 6.86 -18.17 -3.58
N GLY A 192 6.53 -19.44 -3.72
CA GLY A 192 7.30 -20.40 -4.52
C GLY A 192 7.45 -19.96 -5.97
N ALA A 193 6.43 -19.33 -6.56
CA ALA A 193 6.49 -18.76 -7.90
C ALA A 193 7.45 -17.55 -7.99
N ILE A 194 7.65 -16.79 -6.91
CA ILE A 194 8.68 -15.72 -6.84
C ILE A 194 10.08 -16.32 -6.90
N ILE A 195 10.24 -17.52 -6.38
CA ILE A 195 11.52 -18.25 -6.34
C ILE A 195 11.72 -19.05 -7.63
N ASP A 196 10.68 -19.17 -8.47
CA ASP A 196 10.79 -19.88 -9.75
C ASP A 196 11.89 -19.26 -10.61
N LYS A 197 12.73 -20.15 -11.19
CA LYS A 197 13.88 -19.76 -12.01
C LYS A 197 13.48 -18.91 -13.22
N ASP A 198 12.25 -19.04 -13.72
CA ASP A 198 11.75 -18.27 -14.85
C ASP A 198 11.26 -16.87 -14.45
N ALA A 199 10.69 -16.71 -13.25
CA ALA A 199 10.41 -15.41 -12.67
C ALA A 199 11.72 -14.65 -12.33
N LYS A 200 12.73 -15.34 -11.79
CA LYS A 200 14.10 -14.78 -11.64
C LYS A 200 14.71 -14.36 -12.97
N LYS A 201 14.51 -15.14 -14.05
CA LYS A 201 14.97 -14.80 -15.39
C LYS A 201 14.23 -13.63 -16.00
N ALA A 202 12.92 -13.53 -15.80
CA ALA A 202 12.09 -12.41 -16.25
C ALA A 202 12.47 -11.12 -15.51
N ALA A 203 12.64 -11.19 -14.19
CA ALA A 203 13.10 -10.09 -13.35
C ALA A 203 14.53 -9.64 -13.72
N ALA A 204 15.45 -10.59 -13.98
CA ALA A 204 16.80 -10.29 -14.42
C ALA A 204 16.82 -9.65 -15.83
N LYS A 205 15.97 -10.12 -16.77
CA LYS A 205 15.81 -9.50 -18.10
C LYS A 205 15.21 -8.10 -18.02
N ALA A 206 14.24 -7.87 -17.16
CA ALA A 206 13.67 -6.55 -16.94
C ALA A 206 14.71 -5.58 -16.35
N LYS A 207 15.53 -6.04 -15.38
CA LYS A 207 16.65 -5.26 -14.82
C LYS A 207 17.68 -4.90 -15.90
N THR A 208 18.11 -5.85 -16.73
CA THR A 208 19.10 -5.59 -17.78
C THR A 208 18.59 -4.56 -18.79
N LYS A 209 17.30 -4.60 -19.12
CA LYS A 209 16.67 -3.64 -20.03
C LYS A 209 16.55 -2.23 -19.44
N TYR A 210 16.38 -2.12 -18.13
CA TYR A 210 16.27 -0.83 -17.43
C TYR A 210 17.63 -0.13 -17.29
N PHE A 211 18.70 -0.89 -17.08
CA PHE A 211 20.07 -0.34 -16.92
C PHE A 211 20.84 -0.20 -18.25
N SER A 212 20.40 -0.82 -19.35
CA SER A 212 21.04 -0.69 -20.67
C SER A 212 20.51 0.50 -21.50
N GLN A 213 19.60 1.31 -20.96
CA GLN A 213 19.06 2.52 -21.61
C GLN A 213 19.59 3.83 -21.03
N LYS A 214 20.72 3.77 -20.32
CA LYS A 214 21.47 4.97 -19.89
C LYS A 214 22.74 5.14 -20.67
#